data_e099c83f8e12acf4133fa50c8198b9b5
#
_entry.id   e099c83f8e12acf4133fa50c8198b9b5
#
_cell.length_a   1.000
_cell.length_b   1.000
_cell.length_c   1.000
_cell.angle_alpha   90.00
_cell.angle_beta   90.00
_cell.angle_gamma   90.00
#
_symmetry.space_group_name_H-M   'P 1'
#
loop_
_entity.id
_entity.type
_entity.pdbx_description
1 polymer ?
#
loop_
_entity_poly.entity_id
_entity_poly.type
_entity_poly.pdbx_seq_one_letter_code
_entity_poly.pdbx_strand_id
1 'polypeptide(L)'
;ASIVGQIVLGYPVVGQMHDLAASQLVHVSWLTFVAAQPFMIGFAAWPLAVAGGVALVAWTPLRPYRAAGWACGFAFLILLALHGKAYYIGPIYPTLLAAGAVWLERMGAPPARSARPAVSWAVAVVILLEGAFRLPIALPMLSKEATAQYAVRNGMEWALGTNRGGTD
;
A
#
# COMPACT_ATOMS: atom_id res chain seq x y z
N ALA A 1 -8.50 24.31 3.21
CA ALA A 1 -9.63 25.21 3.57
C ALA A 1 -9.35 25.79 4.95
N SER A 2 -9.45 27.13 5.13
CA SER A 2 -9.25 27.77 6.42
C SER A 2 -10.39 27.38 7.39
N ILE A 3 -10.11 27.29 8.68
CA ILE A 3 -11.12 27.03 9.71
C ILE A 3 -12.29 28.04 9.59
N VAL A 4 -11.98 29.30 9.30
CA VAL A 4 -12.98 30.35 9.04
C VAL A 4 -13.89 29.97 7.88
N GLY A 5 -13.36 29.49 6.77
CA GLY A 5 -14.16 29.05 5.62
C GLY A 5 -15.08 27.87 5.96
N GLN A 6 -14.64 26.95 6.81
CA GLN A 6 -15.48 25.85 7.26
C GLN A 6 -16.66 26.33 8.10
N ILE A 7 -16.43 27.28 9.02
CA ILE A 7 -17.48 27.85 9.88
C ILE A 7 -18.50 28.63 9.05
N VAL A 8 -18.02 29.51 8.15
CA VAL A 8 -18.88 30.38 7.32
C VAL A 8 -19.75 29.59 6.33
N LEU A 9 -19.21 28.46 5.81
CA LEU A 9 -19.91 27.62 4.82
C LEU A 9 -20.67 26.42 5.46
N GLY A 10 -20.85 26.42 6.79
CA GLY A 10 -21.60 25.36 7.47
C GLY A 10 -20.93 24.00 7.48
N TYR A 11 -19.60 23.99 7.58
CA TYR A 11 -18.79 22.75 7.66
C TYR A 11 -18.94 21.82 6.45
N PRO A 12 -18.72 22.29 5.20
CA PRO A 12 -18.91 21.47 4.00
C PRO A 12 -18.04 20.20 4.00
N VAL A 13 -16.87 20.19 4.69
CA VAL A 13 -16.04 19.00 4.85
C VAL A 13 -16.77 17.92 5.66
N VAL A 14 -17.54 18.29 6.68
CA VAL A 14 -18.31 17.32 7.48
C VAL A 14 -19.42 16.70 6.63
N GLY A 15 -20.14 17.50 5.84
CA GLY A 15 -21.15 17.02 4.89
C GLY A 15 -20.53 16.06 3.87
N GLN A 16 -19.42 16.45 3.25
CA GLN A 16 -18.69 15.62 2.29
C GLN A 16 -18.18 14.29 2.92
N MET A 17 -17.70 14.34 4.16
CA MET A 17 -17.29 13.12 4.88
C MET A 17 -18.47 12.19 5.16
N HIS A 18 -19.62 12.76 5.49
CA HIS A 18 -20.86 11.99 5.70
C HIS A 18 -21.33 11.32 4.39
N ASP A 19 -21.32 12.06 3.29
CA ASP A 19 -21.68 11.53 1.97
C ASP A 19 -20.71 10.46 1.49
N LEU A 20 -19.41 10.66 1.72
CA LEU A 20 -18.38 9.64 1.43
C LEU A 20 -18.56 8.39 2.30
N ALA A 21 -18.87 8.56 3.58
CA ALA A 21 -19.13 7.45 4.47
C ALA A 21 -20.35 6.64 4.00
N ALA A 22 -21.44 7.33 3.66
CA ALA A 22 -22.68 6.72 3.24
C ALA A 22 -22.60 6.03 1.85
N SER A 23 -21.84 6.62 0.91
CA SER A 23 -21.82 6.17 -0.49
C SER A 23 -20.65 5.27 -0.86
N GLN A 24 -19.49 5.45 -0.23
CA GLN A 24 -18.26 4.79 -0.66
C GLN A 24 -17.62 3.88 0.40
N LEU A 25 -17.71 4.23 1.68
CA LEU A 25 -17.04 3.47 2.73
C LEU A 25 -17.88 2.28 3.22
N VAL A 26 -19.19 2.33 3.05
CA VAL A 26 -20.10 1.23 3.41
C VAL A 26 -19.78 -0.08 2.68
N HIS A 27 -19.20 0.01 1.48
CA HIS A 27 -18.86 -1.17 0.67
C HIS A 27 -17.44 -1.70 0.93
N VAL A 28 -16.62 -1.03 1.75
CA VAL A 28 -15.27 -1.48 2.08
C VAL A 28 -15.32 -2.38 3.30
N SER A 29 -15.25 -3.70 3.08
CA SER A 29 -15.09 -4.63 4.18
C SER A 29 -13.62 -4.67 4.66
N TRP A 30 -13.42 -5.04 5.93
CA TRP A 30 -12.07 -5.24 6.48
C TRP A 30 -11.29 -6.30 5.68
N LEU A 31 -11.96 -7.33 5.18
CA LEU A 31 -11.36 -8.37 4.35
C LEU A 31 -10.88 -7.82 3.02
N THR A 32 -11.72 -7.02 2.35
CA THR A 32 -11.37 -6.34 1.09
C THR A 32 -10.19 -5.39 1.29
N PHE A 33 -10.16 -4.63 2.40
CA PHE A 33 -9.06 -3.75 2.73
C PHE A 33 -7.74 -4.51 2.86
N VAL A 34 -7.72 -5.61 3.64
CA VAL A 34 -6.51 -6.43 3.86
C VAL A 34 -6.08 -7.13 2.58
N ALA A 35 -7.04 -7.75 1.87
CA ALA A 35 -6.76 -8.48 0.62
C ALA A 35 -6.25 -7.57 -0.51
N ALA A 36 -6.60 -6.29 -0.50
CA ALA A 36 -6.12 -5.34 -1.48
C ALA A 36 -4.65 -4.94 -1.29
N GLN A 37 -4.05 -5.14 -0.11
CA GLN A 37 -2.70 -4.65 0.16
C GLN A 37 -1.62 -5.26 -0.78
N PRO A 38 -1.59 -6.58 -1.04
CA PRO A 38 -0.66 -7.16 -2.01
C PRO A 38 -0.82 -6.58 -3.42
N PHE A 39 -2.06 -6.21 -3.80
CA PHE A 39 -2.33 -5.57 -5.09
C PHE A 39 -1.84 -4.12 -5.12
N MET A 40 -1.90 -3.41 -4.00
CA MET A 40 -1.46 -2.01 -3.91
C MET A 40 0.08 -1.88 -3.96
N ILE A 41 0.79 -2.66 -3.14
CA ILE A 41 2.24 -2.55 -3.02
C ILE A 41 3.00 -3.43 -4.03
N GLY A 42 2.37 -4.49 -4.52
CA GLY A 42 2.99 -5.54 -5.34
C GLY A 42 3.16 -6.84 -4.57
N PHE A 43 2.92 -7.94 -5.25
CA PHE A 43 3.01 -9.28 -4.65
C PHE A 43 4.42 -9.63 -4.19
N ALA A 44 5.44 -9.16 -4.93
CA ALA A 44 6.85 -9.36 -4.56
C ALA A 44 7.26 -8.48 -3.38
N ALA A 45 6.74 -7.25 -3.29
CA ALA A 45 7.05 -6.31 -2.23
C ALA A 45 6.29 -6.60 -0.92
N TRP A 46 5.12 -7.22 -1.01
CA TRP A 46 4.26 -7.49 0.15
C TRP A 46 4.94 -8.31 1.26
N PRO A 47 5.57 -9.48 0.98
CA PRO A 47 6.26 -10.25 2.01
C PRO A 47 7.38 -9.44 2.69
N LEU A 48 8.11 -8.63 1.91
CA LEU A 48 9.17 -7.77 2.44
C LEU A 48 8.62 -6.69 3.35
N ALA A 49 7.49 -6.08 2.99
CA ALA A 49 6.81 -5.08 3.84
C ALA A 49 6.30 -5.68 5.15
N VAL A 50 5.70 -6.88 5.10
CA VAL A 50 5.24 -7.61 6.29
C VAL A 50 6.43 -7.94 7.20
N ALA A 51 7.51 -8.49 6.63
CA ALA A 51 8.73 -8.78 7.38
C ALA A 51 9.32 -7.51 8.03
N GLY A 52 9.30 -6.38 7.30
CA GLY A 52 9.72 -5.08 7.80
C GLY A 52 8.88 -4.58 8.97
N GLY A 53 7.56 -4.72 8.89
CA GLY A 53 6.65 -4.38 9.98
C GLY A 53 6.93 -5.20 11.24
N VAL A 54 7.07 -6.50 11.09
CA VAL A 54 7.46 -7.41 12.20
C VAL A 54 8.83 -7.04 12.76
N ALA A 55 9.80 -6.79 11.89
CA ALA A 55 11.17 -6.43 12.30
C ALA A 55 11.21 -5.11 13.07
N LEU A 56 10.45 -4.09 12.67
CA LEU A 56 10.37 -2.81 13.37
C LEU A 56 9.88 -2.97 14.82
N VAL A 57 8.93 -3.86 15.04
CA VAL A 57 8.34 -4.06 16.39
C VAL A 57 9.15 -5.04 17.23
N ALA A 58 9.54 -6.18 16.64
CA ALA A 58 10.05 -7.33 17.38
C ALA A 58 11.59 -7.46 17.35
N TRP A 59 12.25 -7.01 16.29
CA TRP A 59 13.67 -7.28 16.09
C TRP A 59 14.58 -6.27 16.81
N THR A 60 15.49 -6.80 17.62
CA THR A 60 16.37 -5.99 18.50
C THR A 60 17.21 -4.94 17.76
N PRO A 61 17.82 -5.23 16.59
CA PRO A 61 18.60 -4.23 15.87
C PRO A 61 17.81 -3.01 15.41
N LEU A 62 16.49 -3.13 15.24
CA LEU A 62 15.59 -2.02 14.88
C LEU A 62 14.88 -1.40 16.09
N ARG A 63 15.28 -1.75 17.31
CA ARG A 63 14.69 -1.23 18.56
C ARG A 63 14.59 0.31 18.61
N PRO A 64 15.57 1.10 18.12
CA PRO A 64 15.45 2.56 18.12
C PRO A 64 14.28 3.08 17.25
N TYR A 65 13.83 2.29 16.28
CA TYR A 65 12.78 2.65 15.32
C TYR A 65 11.41 2.04 15.65
N ARG A 66 11.24 1.42 16.81
CA ARG A 66 9.96 0.80 17.22
C ARG A 66 8.78 1.75 17.20
N ALA A 67 9.01 3.02 17.51
CA ALA A 67 7.96 4.04 17.44
C ALA A 67 7.37 4.15 16.02
N ALA A 68 8.21 4.06 14.98
CA ALA A 68 7.74 4.05 13.60
C ALA A 68 6.93 2.77 13.30
N GLY A 69 7.37 1.61 13.80
CA GLY A 69 6.63 0.35 13.67
C GLY A 69 5.23 0.43 14.29
N TRP A 70 5.14 0.94 15.51
CA TRP A 70 3.86 1.16 16.16
C TRP A 70 2.99 2.18 15.44
N ALA A 71 3.57 3.29 14.96
CA ALA A 71 2.84 4.29 14.17
C ALA A 71 2.24 3.69 12.90
N CYS A 72 3.01 2.87 12.17
CA CYS A 72 2.52 2.14 11.00
C CYS A 72 1.38 1.17 11.36
N GLY A 73 1.54 0.41 12.45
CA GLY A 73 0.51 -0.50 12.94
C GLY A 73 -0.78 0.20 13.34
N PHE A 74 -0.68 1.30 14.10
CA PHE A 74 -1.85 2.09 14.49
C PHE A 74 -2.52 2.74 13.28
N ALA A 75 -1.76 3.30 12.33
CA ALA A 75 -2.33 3.85 11.10
C ALA A 75 -3.10 2.78 10.31
N PHE A 76 -2.55 1.57 10.19
CA PHE A 76 -3.22 0.45 9.55
C PHE A 76 -4.53 0.08 10.28
N LEU A 77 -4.50 -0.06 11.60
CA LEU A 77 -5.66 -0.43 12.41
C LEU A 77 -6.75 0.65 12.38
N ILE A 78 -6.36 1.93 12.43
CA ILE A 78 -7.32 3.05 12.35
C ILE A 78 -8.01 3.04 10.99
N LEU A 79 -7.27 2.90 9.89
CA LEU A 79 -7.86 2.85 8.55
C LEU A 79 -8.75 1.62 8.36
N LEU A 80 -8.35 0.48 8.92
CA LEU A 80 -9.14 -0.74 8.93
C LEU A 80 -10.48 -0.53 9.67
N ALA A 81 -10.43 0.06 10.88
CA ALA A 81 -11.60 0.32 11.70
C ALA A 81 -12.56 1.36 11.08
N LEU A 82 -12.01 2.36 10.39
CA LEU A 82 -12.76 3.40 9.71
C LEU A 82 -13.22 3.00 8.29
N HIS A 83 -13.06 1.74 7.89
CA HIS A 83 -13.35 1.27 6.53
C HIS A 83 -12.67 2.11 5.45
N GLY A 84 -11.43 2.55 5.74
CA GLY A 84 -10.64 3.38 4.82
C GLY A 84 -10.35 2.65 3.51
N LYS A 85 -10.13 3.41 2.44
CA LYS A 85 -9.73 2.83 1.17
C LYS A 85 -8.29 2.31 1.26
N ALA A 86 -8.03 1.16 0.62
CA ALA A 86 -6.76 0.44 0.72
C ALA A 86 -5.53 1.29 0.37
N TYR A 87 -5.65 2.25 -0.56
CA TYR A 87 -4.53 3.09 -0.96
C TYR A 87 -4.15 4.18 0.04
N TYR A 88 -4.99 4.49 1.05
CA TYR A 88 -4.63 5.45 2.09
C TYR A 88 -3.46 4.99 2.95
N ILE A 89 -3.19 3.69 2.99
CA ILE A 89 -2.04 3.13 3.69
C ILE A 89 -0.69 3.34 2.95
N GLY A 90 -0.74 3.75 1.69
CA GLY A 90 0.43 3.95 0.83
C GLY A 90 1.64 4.62 1.49
N PRO A 91 1.46 5.72 2.25
CA PRO A 91 2.57 6.43 2.90
C PRO A 91 3.40 5.61 3.89
N ILE A 92 2.88 4.50 4.44
CA ILE A 92 3.66 3.66 5.38
C ILE A 92 4.56 2.64 4.66
N TYR A 93 4.25 2.27 3.42
CA TYR A 93 5.01 1.24 2.70
C TYR A 93 6.50 1.51 2.57
N PRO A 94 6.98 2.72 2.26
CA PRO A 94 8.42 3.00 2.21
C PRO A 94 9.13 2.64 3.53
N THR A 95 8.51 2.95 4.67
CA THR A 95 9.07 2.62 5.99
C THR A 95 9.13 1.11 6.21
N LEU A 96 8.06 0.39 5.86
CA LEU A 96 8.01 -1.06 5.98
C LEU A 96 9.02 -1.74 5.06
N LEU A 97 9.13 -1.30 3.80
CA LEU A 97 10.06 -1.85 2.84
C LEU A 97 11.52 -1.60 3.23
N ALA A 98 11.84 -0.39 3.72
CA ALA A 98 13.18 -0.07 4.20
C ALA A 98 13.59 -0.97 5.37
N ALA A 99 12.68 -1.18 6.33
CA ALA A 99 12.93 -2.08 7.46
C ALA A 99 13.06 -3.53 7.02
N GLY A 100 12.24 -3.96 6.05
CA GLY A 100 12.30 -5.30 5.45
C GLY A 100 13.61 -5.54 4.70
N ALA A 101 14.10 -4.54 3.97
CA ALA A 101 15.39 -4.62 3.29
C ALA A 101 16.55 -4.78 4.29
N VAL A 102 16.55 -3.96 5.36
CA VAL A 102 17.56 -4.08 6.42
C VAL A 102 17.49 -5.45 7.11
N TRP A 103 16.28 -5.96 7.35
CA TRP A 103 16.08 -7.29 7.91
C TRP A 103 16.61 -8.38 6.97
N LEU A 104 16.27 -8.33 5.68
CA LEU A 104 16.72 -9.27 4.66
C LEU A 104 18.27 -9.31 4.56
N GLU A 105 18.91 -8.14 4.53
CA GLU A 105 20.36 -8.03 4.49
C GLU A 105 21.05 -8.61 5.71
N ARG A 106 20.42 -8.55 6.88
CA ARG A 106 21.00 -9.03 8.14
C ARG A 106 20.60 -10.45 8.50
N MET A 107 19.59 -11.01 7.83
CA MET A 107 19.23 -12.42 7.98
C MET A 107 20.29 -13.34 7.35
N GLY A 108 20.58 -14.41 8.06
CA GLY A 108 21.49 -15.46 7.60
C GLY A 108 22.77 -15.51 8.44
N ALA A 109 23.04 -16.73 8.95
CA ALA A 109 24.27 -17.06 9.64
C ALA A 109 25.43 -17.19 8.64
N PRO A 110 26.69 -17.00 9.05
CA PRO A 110 27.85 -17.47 8.27
C PRO A 110 27.70 -19.00 8.04
N PRO A 111 27.92 -19.53 6.83
CA PRO A 111 28.64 -19.04 5.67
C PRO A 111 27.77 -18.35 4.58
N ALA A 112 26.47 -18.22 4.77
CA ALA A 112 25.57 -17.63 3.77
C ALA A 112 25.82 -16.12 3.44
N ARG A 113 26.85 -15.51 4.04
CA ARG A 113 27.20 -14.11 3.81
C ARG A 113 27.52 -13.78 2.35
N SER A 114 28.08 -14.70 1.59
CA SER A 114 28.44 -14.51 0.19
C SER A 114 27.26 -14.43 -0.76
N ALA A 115 26.13 -15.07 -0.41
CA ALA A 115 24.91 -15.08 -1.24
C ALA A 115 23.96 -13.91 -0.94
N ARG A 116 24.15 -13.19 0.16
CA ARG A 116 23.25 -12.11 0.61
C ARG A 116 23.03 -11.00 -0.42
N PRO A 117 24.10 -10.43 -1.01
CA PRO A 117 23.90 -9.38 -2.00
C PRO A 117 23.12 -9.90 -3.20
N ALA A 118 23.32 -11.15 -3.61
CA ALA A 118 22.58 -11.75 -4.72
C ALA A 118 21.09 -11.88 -4.41
N VAL A 119 20.72 -12.30 -3.20
CA VAL A 119 19.31 -12.42 -2.79
C VAL A 119 18.65 -11.03 -2.71
N SER A 120 19.31 -10.04 -2.09
CA SER A 120 18.80 -8.68 -2.01
C SER A 120 18.62 -8.06 -3.39
N TRP A 121 19.59 -8.25 -4.29
CA TRP A 121 19.47 -7.82 -5.68
C TRP A 121 18.36 -8.56 -6.43
N ALA A 122 18.22 -9.86 -6.25
CA ALA A 122 17.15 -10.63 -6.87
C ALA A 122 15.76 -10.11 -6.43
N VAL A 123 15.57 -9.89 -5.14
CA VAL A 123 14.32 -9.31 -4.61
C VAL A 123 14.08 -7.92 -5.18
N ALA A 124 15.10 -7.05 -5.20
CA ALA A 124 14.98 -5.71 -5.78
C ALA A 124 14.61 -5.75 -7.27
N VAL A 125 15.24 -6.61 -8.05
CA VAL A 125 14.93 -6.79 -9.47
C VAL A 125 13.50 -7.27 -9.68
N VAL A 126 13.04 -8.25 -8.91
CA VAL A 126 11.65 -8.75 -9.01
C VAL A 126 10.64 -7.64 -8.69
N ILE A 127 10.88 -6.85 -7.63
CA ILE A 127 10.02 -5.71 -7.28
C ILE A 127 10.01 -4.67 -8.40
N LEU A 128 11.17 -4.35 -8.97
CA LEU A 128 11.28 -3.40 -10.08
C LEU A 128 10.57 -3.90 -11.34
N LEU A 129 10.71 -5.17 -11.69
CA LEU A 129 10.02 -5.77 -12.83
C LEU A 129 8.50 -5.79 -12.63
N GLU A 130 8.03 -6.14 -11.43
CA GLU A 130 6.61 -6.06 -11.09
C GLU A 130 6.09 -4.62 -11.18
N GLY A 131 6.84 -3.65 -10.65
CA GLY A 131 6.52 -2.23 -10.75
C GLY A 131 6.45 -1.76 -12.22
N ALA A 132 7.45 -2.08 -13.02
CA ALA A 132 7.50 -1.74 -14.44
C ALA A 132 6.31 -2.34 -15.21
N PHE A 133 5.93 -3.58 -14.90
CA PHE A 133 4.77 -4.24 -15.50
C PHE A 133 3.45 -3.53 -15.16
N ARG A 134 3.35 -2.84 -14.02
CA ARG A 134 2.15 -2.10 -13.59
C ARG A 134 2.12 -0.65 -14.07
N LEU A 135 3.26 -0.09 -14.52
CA LEU A 135 3.37 1.31 -14.93
C LEU A 135 2.33 1.75 -15.96
N PRO A 136 1.98 0.98 -17.00
CA PRO A 136 1.00 1.41 -18.00
C PRO A 136 -0.40 1.65 -17.44
N ILE A 137 -0.72 1.03 -16.29
CA ILE A 137 -2.01 1.24 -15.60
C ILE A 137 -1.90 2.37 -14.57
N ALA A 138 -0.76 2.47 -13.88
CA ALA A 138 -0.55 3.46 -12.83
C ALA A 138 -0.32 4.87 -13.38
N LEU A 139 0.27 4.98 -14.56
CA LEU A 139 0.58 6.25 -15.22
C LEU A 139 -0.16 6.35 -16.55
N PRO A 140 -0.61 7.54 -16.97
CA PRO A 140 -1.31 7.77 -18.24
C PRO A 140 -0.33 7.73 -19.43
N MET A 141 0.35 6.60 -19.61
CA MET A 141 1.34 6.38 -20.66
C MET A 141 0.70 5.90 -21.97
N LEU A 142 -0.51 5.34 -21.89
CA LEU A 142 -1.25 4.77 -23.00
C LEU A 142 -2.59 5.51 -23.19
N SER A 143 -3.22 5.38 -24.35
CA SER A 143 -4.60 5.82 -24.53
C SER A 143 -5.54 5.05 -23.59
N LYS A 144 -6.74 5.56 -23.35
CA LYS A 144 -7.73 4.89 -22.49
C LYS A 144 -8.04 3.48 -22.97
N GLU A 145 -8.22 3.33 -24.28
CA GLU A 145 -8.53 2.06 -24.93
C GLU A 145 -7.35 1.07 -24.82
N ALA A 146 -6.12 1.56 -25.04
CA ALA A 146 -4.92 0.74 -24.93
C ALA A 146 -4.66 0.32 -23.47
N THR A 147 -4.92 1.20 -22.50
CA THR A 147 -4.83 0.88 -21.06
C THR A 147 -5.85 -0.18 -20.68
N ALA A 148 -7.11 -0.06 -21.16
CA ALA A 148 -8.14 -1.05 -20.91
C ALA A 148 -7.79 -2.42 -21.50
N GLN A 149 -7.33 -2.46 -22.76
CA GLN A 149 -6.88 -3.69 -23.40
C GLN A 149 -5.68 -4.32 -22.66
N TYR A 150 -4.73 -3.49 -22.24
CA TYR A 150 -3.58 -3.95 -21.44
C TYR A 150 -4.03 -4.58 -20.12
N ALA A 151 -4.95 -3.96 -19.41
CA ALA A 151 -5.47 -4.46 -18.16
C ALA A 151 -6.20 -5.80 -18.34
N VAL A 152 -7.11 -5.90 -19.31
CA VAL A 152 -7.84 -7.13 -19.62
C VAL A 152 -6.88 -8.25 -19.99
N ARG A 153 -5.94 -7.99 -20.90
CA ARG A 153 -4.96 -8.99 -21.38
C ARG A 153 -4.09 -9.55 -20.24
N ASN A 154 -3.83 -8.76 -19.22
CA ASN A 154 -2.95 -9.13 -18.11
C ASN A 154 -3.71 -9.49 -16.81
N GLY A 155 -5.04 -9.65 -16.86
CA GLY A 155 -5.85 -10.02 -15.69
C GLY A 155 -5.91 -8.92 -14.61
N MET A 156 -5.73 -7.66 -15.02
CA MET A 156 -5.73 -6.49 -14.11
C MET A 156 -7.02 -5.66 -14.27
N GLU A 157 -8.12 -6.28 -14.65
CA GLU A 157 -9.43 -5.63 -14.84
C GLU A 157 -9.91 -4.90 -13.59
N TRP A 158 -9.55 -5.41 -12.42
CA TRP A 158 -9.82 -4.77 -11.13
C TRP A 158 -9.29 -3.33 -11.02
N ALA A 159 -8.24 -2.99 -11.79
CA ALA A 159 -7.65 -1.66 -11.80
C ALA A 159 -8.45 -0.65 -12.63
N LEU A 160 -9.35 -1.13 -13.49
CA LEU A 160 -10.21 -0.30 -14.34
C LEU A 160 -11.49 0.13 -13.62
N GLY A 161 -11.84 -0.54 -12.53
CA GLY A 161 -13.03 -0.22 -11.75
C GLY A 161 -12.96 1.20 -11.18
N THR A 162 -13.98 2.01 -11.47
CA THR A 162 -14.13 3.29 -10.79
C THR A 162 -14.54 3.04 -9.35
N ASN A 163 -13.90 3.73 -8.40
CA ASN A 163 -14.26 3.70 -6.98
C ASN A 163 -15.67 4.29 -6.66
N ARG A 164 -16.46 4.53 -7.68
CA ARG A 164 -17.84 4.98 -7.55
C ARG A 164 -18.75 3.79 -7.72
N GLY A 165 -18.85 2.92 -6.76
CA GLY A 165 -19.76 1.77 -6.60
C GLY A 165 -20.95 1.61 -7.57
N GLY A 166 -20.70 1.69 -8.86
CA GLY A 166 -21.69 1.52 -9.92
C GLY A 166 -20.96 1.14 -11.20
N THR A 167 -21.25 -0.05 -11.66
CA THR A 167 -21.12 -0.41 -13.07
C THR A 167 -22.23 0.33 -13.81
N ASP A 168 -21.92 1.47 -14.40
CA ASP A 168 -22.70 2.01 -15.49
C ASP A 168 -22.03 1.66 -16.81
#